data_185ba772870b0d9ed47cbf521d81bd14
#
_entry.id   185ba772870b0d9ed47cbf521d81bd14
#
_cell.length_a   1.000
_cell.length_b   1.000
_cell.length_c   1.000
_cell.angle_alpha   90.00
_cell.angle_beta   90.00
_cell.angle_gamma   90.00
#
_symmetry.space_group_name_H-M   'P 1'
#
loop_
_entity.id
_entity.type
_entity.pdbx_description
1 polymer ?
#
loop_
_entity_poly.entity_id
_entity_poly.type
_entity_poly.pdbx_seq_one_letter_code
_entity_poly.pdbx_strand_id
1 'polypeptide(L)'
;MASIATTAAPQQGRGATTAGWIISGIVILFLATDGLIKLVPLQPVTDTMRALGWPTNPLSLRLLGVLILGPTLLYAWRRTALVGAILLTAFLGGAVAAQLRMGAPLLSHTLFGVYLGALLWIGLYFREPRLRALLR
;
A
#
# COMPACT_ATOMS: atom_id res chain seq x y z
N MET A 1 52.41 -4.57 3.45
CA MET A 1 51.38 -4.35 2.43
C MET A 1 50.03 -4.47 3.05
N ALA A 2 49.31 -3.35 3.14
CA ALA A 2 47.96 -3.38 3.62
C ALA A 2 47.11 -4.12 2.58
N SER A 3 46.67 -5.31 2.90
CA SER A 3 45.59 -5.95 2.20
C SER A 3 44.37 -5.05 2.36
N ILE A 4 44.03 -4.36 1.30
CA ILE A 4 42.73 -3.71 1.24
C ILE A 4 41.74 -4.86 1.21
N ALA A 5 41.26 -5.25 2.40
CA ALA A 5 40.08 -6.07 2.48
C ALA A 5 38.99 -5.28 1.76
N THR A 6 38.76 -5.59 0.51
CA THR A 6 37.55 -5.18 -0.16
C THR A 6 36.45 -5.82 0.65
N THR A 7 35.95 -5.07 1.62
CA THR A 7 34.68 -5.43 2.26
C THR A 7 33.69 -5.43 1.13
N ALA A 8 33.45 -6.60 0.56
CA ALA A 8 32.32 -6.82 -0.32
C ALA A 8 31.12 -6.28 0.45
N ALA A 9 30.44 -5.28 -0.15
CA ALA A 9 29.18 -4.78 0.37
C ALA A 9 28.31 -5.99 0.72
N PRO A 10 27.78 -6.07 1.94
CA PRO A 10 27.09 -7.29 2.37
C PRO A 10 26.00 -7.65 1.35
N GLN A 11 26.06 -8.86 0.86
CA GLN A 11 25.05 -9.41 -0.06
C GLN A 11 23.63 -9.31 0.53
N GLN A 12 23.51 -9.09 1.83
CA GLN A 12 22.28 -8.78 2.53
C GLN A 12 21.49 -7.62 1.91
N GLY A 13 22.17 -6.64 1.28
CA GLY A 13 21.50 -5.52 0.62
C GLY A 13 20.66 -5.93 -0.59
N ARG A 14 21.11 -6.92 -1.37
CA ARG A 14 20.36 -7.41 -2.55
C ARG A 14 19.17 -8.27 -2.16
N GLY A 15 19.34 -9.16 -1.19
CA GLY A 15 18.25 -10.00 -0.70
C GLY A 15 17.14 -9.17 -0.07
N ALA A 16 17.49 -8.19 0.76
CA ALA A 16 16.53 -7.28 1.38
C ALA A 16 15.79 -6.46 0.33
N THR A 17 16.49 -5.91 -0.66
CA THR A 17 15.87 -5.12 -1.74
C THR A 17 14.92 -5.98 -2.57
N THR A 18 15.31 -7.21 -2.91
CA THR A 18 14.47 -8.14 -3.65
C THR A 18 13.21 -8.49 -2.84
N ALA A 19 13.36 -8.82 -1.56
CA ALA A 19 12.23 -9.09 -0.68
C ALA A 19 11.29 -7.88 -0.58
N GLY A 20 11.86 -6.68 -0.44
CA GLY A 20 11.11 -5.43 -0.41
C GLY A 20 10.28 -5.22 -1.67
N TRP A 21 10.85 -5.49 -2.84
CA TRP A 21 10.13 -5.36 -4.11
C TRP A 21 9.05 -6.44 -4.29
N ILE A 22 9.27 -7.65 -3.80
CA ILE A 22 8.25 -8.71 -3.82
C ILE A 22 7.06 -8.30 -2.95
N ILE A 23 7.31 -7.87 -1.72
CA ILE A 23 6.26 -7.43 -0.79
C ILE A 23 5.53 -6.22 -1.36
N SER A 24 6.26 -5.21 -1.82
CA SER A 24 5.68 -4.02 -2.45
C SER A 24 4.88 -4.37 -3.70
N GLY A 25 5.36 -5.31 -4.51
CA GLY A 25 4.66 -5.78 -5.71
C GLY A 25 3.31 -6.41 -5.38
N ILE A 26 3.23 -7.21 -4.33
CA ILE A 26 1.98 -7.79 -3.85
C ILE A 26 1.01 -6.69 -3.43
N VAL A 27 1.49 -5.71 -2.65
CA VAL A 27 0.68 -4.57 -2.20
C VAL A 27 0.20 -3.74 -3.39
N ILE A 28 1.09 -3.43 -4.32
CA ILE A 28 0.78 -2.65 -5.52
C ILE A 28 -0.28 -3.38 -6.35
N LEU A 29 -0.10 -4.68 -6.58
CA LEU A 29 -1.05 -5.47 -7.36
C LEU A 29 -2.44 -5.47 -6.71
N PHE A 30 -2.49 -5.65 -5.40
CA PHE A 30 -3.75 -5.64 -4.66
C PHE A 30 -4.44 -4.28 -4.75
N LEU A 31 -3.72 -3.20 -4.45
CA LEU A 31 -4.27 -1.84 -4.46
C LEU A 31 -4.63 -1.37 -5.87
N ALA A 32 -3.83 -1.72 -6.87
CA ALA A 32 -4.14 -1.39 -8.26
C ALA A 32 -5.41 -2.10 -8.73
N THR A 33 -5.57 -3.38 -8.38
CA THR A 33 -6.79 -4.12 -8.69
C THR A 33 -8.00 -3.50 -8.01
N ASP A 34 -7.89 -3.20 -6.72
CA ASP A 34 -8.95 -2.57 -5.95
C ASP A 34 -9.35 -1.20 -6.52
N GLY A 35 -8.37 -0.40 -6.90
CA GLY A 35 -8.63 0.91 -7.52
C GLY A 35 -9.28 0.80 -8.90
N LEU A 36 -8.79 -0.14 -9.73
CA LEU A 36 -9.32 -0.33 -11.07
C LEU A 36 -10.77 -0.80 -11.08
N ILE A 37 -11.14 -1.73 -10.18
CA ILE A 37 -12.54 -2.20 -10.09
C ILE A 37 -13.49 -1.10 -9.63
N LYS A 38 -13.00 -0.09 -8.93
CA LYS A 38 -13.80 1.08 -8.52
C LYS A 38 -14.00 2.08 -9.66
N LEU A 39 -13.10 2.10 -10.63
CA LEU A 39 -13.28 2.94 -11.83
C LEU A 39 -14.39 2.42 -12.74
N VAL A 40 -14.62 1.10 -12.74
CA VAL A 40 -15.70 0.46 -13.48
C VAL A 40 -16.78 0.07 -12.45
N PRO A 41 -17.96 0.71 -12.44
CA PRO A 41 -18.98 0.45 -11.43
C PRO A 41 -19.64 -0.93 -11.66
N LEU A 42 -19.01 -1.97 -11.14
CA LEU A 42 -19.54 -3.31 -11.12
C LEU A 42 -20.52 -3.47 -9.96
N GLN A 43 -21.57 -4.28 -10.14
CA GLN A 43 -22.60 -4.47 -9.13
C GLN A 43 -22.04 -4.93 -7.76
N PRO A 44 -21.12 -5.93 -7.68
CA PRO A 44 -20.55 -6.33 -6.40
C PRO A 44 -19.83 -5.20 -5.67
N VAL A 45 -19.12 -4.32 -6.40
CA VAL A 45 -18.43 -3.16 -5.84
C VAL A 45 -19.44 -2.14 -5.30
N THR A 46 -20.48 -1.86 -6.07
CA THR A 46 -21.56 -0.95 -5.68
C THR A 46 -22.26 -1.45 -4.41
N ASP A 47 -22.55 -2.73 -4.32
CA ASP A 47 -23.20 -3.34 -3.16
C ASP A 47 -22.32 -3.26 -1.93
N THR A 48 -21.02 -3.51 -2.07
CA THR A 48 -20.06 -3.39 -0.97
C THR A 48 -19.98 -1.94 -0.46
N MET A 49 -19.89 -0.98 -1.38
CA MET A 49 -19.83 0.44 -1.01
C MET A 49 -21.12 0.89 -0.32
N ARG A 50 -22.28 0.42 -0.80
CA ARG A 50 -23.57 0.70 -0.16
C ARG A 50 -23.60 0.13 1.26
N ALA A 51 -23.13 -1.09 1.45
CA ALA A 51 -23.05 -1.71 2.77
C ALA A 51 -22.15 -0.91 3.72
N LEU A 52 -21.08 -0.29 3.21
CA LEU A 52 -20.17 0.57 3.99
C LEU A 52 -20.73 1.99 4.21
N GLY A 53 -21.89 2.29 3.66
CA GLY A 53 -22.52 3.61 3.81
C GLY A 53 -21.92 4.69 2.90
N TRP A 54 -21.18 4.28 1.86
CA TRP A 54 -20.62 5.21 0.88
C TRP A 54 -21.63 5.55 -0.21
N PRO A 55 -21.56 6.77 -0.78
CA PRO A 55 -22.31 7.07 -1.99
C PRO A 55 -21.97 6.11 -3.10
N THR A 56 -22.99 5.62 -3.82
CA THR A 56 -22.80 4.62 -4.88
C THR A 56 -22.93 5.21 -6.29
N ASN A 57 -22.98 6.55 -6.41
CA ASN A 57 -22.96 7.18 -7.73
C ASN A 57 -21.60 6.95 -8.41
N PRO A 58 -21.57 6.87 -9.76
CA PRO A 58 -20.31 6.57 -10.48
C PRO A 58 -19.18 7.54 -10.17
N LEU A 59 -19.48 8.81 -9.94
CA LEU A 59 -18.47 9.82 -9.64
C LEU A 59 -17.75 9.50 -8.32
N SER A 60 -18.49 9.17 -7.26
CA SER A 60 -17.90 8.85 -5.95
C SER A 60 -17.04 7.62 -6.01
N LEU A 61 -17.48 6.57 -6.71
CA LEU A 61 -16.71 5.34 -6.88
C LEU A 61 -15.43 5.59 -7.66
N ARG A 62 -15.49 6.38 -8.72
CA ARG A 62 -14.31 6.74 -9.52
C ARG A 62 -13.33 7.60 -8.72
N LEU A 63 -13.81 8.53 -7.90
CA LEU A 63 -12.96 9.32 -7.02
C LEU A 63 -12.22 8.43 -6.02
N LEU A 64 -12.89 7.44 -5.42
CA LEU A 64 -12.24 6.47 -4.55
C LEU A 64 -11.19 5.66 -5.31
N GLY A 65 -11.49 5.24 -6.54
CA GLY A 65 -10.54 4.55 -7.39
C GLY A 65 -9.28 5.38 -7.68
N VAL A 66 -9.45 6.66 -8.01
CA VAL A 66 -8.34 7.58 -8.25
C VAL A 66 -7.54 7.82 -6.98
N LEU A 67 -8.21 7.93 -5.82
CA LEU A 67 -7.55 8.12 -4.53
C LEU A 67 -6.70 6.90 -4.12
N ILE A 68 -6.99 5.74 -4.64
CA ILE A 68 -6.14 4.55 -4.45
C ILE A 68 -5.06 4.49 -5.52
N LEU A 69 -5.43 4.64 -6.79
CA LEU A 69 -4.51 4.45 -7.91
C LEU A 69 -3.41 5.50 -7.97
N GLY A 70 -3.72 6.78 -7.71
CA GLY A 70 -2.72 7.84 -7.70
C GLY A 70 -1.60 7.57 -6.71
N PRO A 71 -1.91 7.41 -5.42
CA PRO A 71 -0.89 7.06 -4.43
C PRO A 71 -0.20 5.72 -4.69
N THR A 72 -0.89 4.74 -5.26
CA THR A 72 -0.27 3.44 -5.61
C THR A 72 0.80 3.63 -6.69
N LEU A 73 0.53 4.46 -7.70
CA LEU A 73 1.53 4.80 -8.71
C LEU A 73 2.73 5.55 -8.11
N LEU A 74 2.47 6.49 -7.20
CA LEU A 74 3.54 7.20 -6.49
C LEU A 74 4.37 6.23 -5.64
N TYR A 75 3.73 5.28 -5.00
CA TYR A 75 4.40 4.25 -4.20
C TYR A 75 5.26 3.32 -5.06
N ALA A 76 4.80 2.98 -6.25
CA ALA A 76 5.54 2.13 -7.18
C ALA A 76 6.81 2.81 -7.70
N TRP A 77 6.81 4.15 -7.82
CA TRP A 77 7.95 4.90 -8.33
C TRP A 77 8.94 5.22 -7.21
N ARG A 78 10.21 4.92 -7.41
CA ARG A 78 11.24 5.05 -6.35
C ARG A 78 11.34 6.45 -5.78
N ARG A 79 11.25 7.48 -6.63
CA ARG A 79 11.41 8.88 -6.20
C ARG A 79 10.25 9.38 -5.35
N THR A 80 9.06 8.87 -5.58
CA THR A 80 7.81 9.31 -4.93
C THR A 80 7.25 8.27 -3.97
N ALA A 81 7.97 7.17 -3.75
CA ALA A 81 7.48 6.04 -2.97
C ALA A 81 7.07 6.43 -1.55
N LEU A 82 7.86 7.29 -0.90
CA LEU A 82 7.54 7.73 0.47
C LEU A 82 6.25 8.54 0.51
N VAL A 83 6.05 9.44 -0.44
CA VAL A 83 4.81 10.23 -0.55
C VAL A 83 3.63 9.30 -0.81
N GLY A 84 3.79 8.36 -1.73
CA GLY A 84 2.77 7.34 -2.00
C GLY A 84 2.43 6.53 -0.75
N ALA A 85 3.43 6.11 0.01
CA ALA A 85 3.22 5.36 1.26
C ALA A 85 2.43 6.16 2.29
N ILE A 86 2.73 7.44 2.46
CA ILE A 86 2.01 8.31 3.39
C ILE A 86 0.55 8.47 2.97
N LEU A 87 0.30 8.73 1.69
CA LEU A 87 -1.05 8.89 1.16
C LEU A 87 -1.85 7.58 1.26
N LEU A 88 -1.22 6.44 0.97
CA LEU A 88 -1.88 5.13 1.12
C LEU A 88 -2.16 4.81 2.58
N THR A 89 -1.28 5.18 3.50
CA THR A 89 -1.51 5.01 4.93
C THR A 89 -2.74 5.79 5.38
N ALA A 90 -2.88 7.03 4.91
CA ALA A 90 -4.06 7.85 5.20
C ALA A 90 -5.32 7.21 4.63
N PHE A 91 -5.28 6.71 3.40
CA PHE A 91 -6.42 6.03 2.77
C PHE A 91 -6.81 4.77 3.53
N LEU A 92 -5.83 3.94 3.88
CA LEU A 92 -6.06 2.69 4.61
C LEU A 92 -6.62 2.96 6.02
N GLY A 93 -6.15 4.03 6.67
CA GLY A 93 -6.71 4.47 7.94
C GLY A 93 -8.19 4.82 7.82
N GLY A 94 -8.57 5.52 6.76
CA GLY A 94 -9.96 5.81 6.44
C GLY A 94 -10.78 4.54 6.21
N ALA A 95 -10.21 3.57 5.50
CA ALA A 95 -10.86 2.28 5.26
C ALA A 95 -11.10 1.52 6.56
N VAL A 96 -10.10 1.48 7.47
CA VAL A 96 -10.24 0.87 8.79
C VAL A 96 -11.37 1.54 9.58
N ALA A 97 -11.40 2.86 9.60
CA ALA A 97 -12.44 3.63 10.29
C ALA A 97 -13.84 3.33 9.72
N ALA A 98 -13.96 3.24 8.40
CA ALA A 98 -15.22 2.90 7.73
C ALA A 98 -15.71 1.51 8.13
N GLN A 99 -14.82 0.52 8.14
CA GLN A 99 -15.16 -0.85 8.55
C GLN A 99 -15.56 -0.92 10.02
N LEU A 100 -14.82 -0.22 10.88
CA LEU A 100 -15.13 -0.18 12.31
C LEU A 100 -16.52 0.44 12.56
N ARG A 101 -16.82 1.53 11.86
CA ARG A 101 -18.12 2.21 11.96
C ARG A 101 -19.28 1.29 11.61
N MET A 102 -19.09 0.41 10.64
CA MET A 102 -20.12 -0.52 10.19
C MET A 102 -20.20 -1.81 11.03
N GLY A 103 -19.34 -1.93 12.05
CA GLY A 103 -19.33 -3.12 12.89
C GLY A 103 -18.83 -4.38 12.18
N ALA A 104 -18.00 -4.21 11.15
CA ALA A 104 -17.45 -5.34 10.42
C ALA A 104 -16.56 -6.22 11.31
N PRO A 105 -16.38 -7.53 10.97
CA PRO A 105 -15.53 -8.43 11.75
C PRO A 105 -14.12 -7.82 11.94
N LEU A 106 -13.67 -7.76 13.20
CA LEU A 106 -12.47 -7.04 13.58
C LEU A 106 -11.22 -7.60 12.88
N LEU A 107 -10.99 -8.90 12.99
CA LEU A 107 -9.76 -9.53 12.53
C LEU A 107 -9.67 -9.68 11.01
N SER A 108 -10.79 -9.89 10.33
CA SER A 108 -10.80 -10.18 8.89
C SER A 108 -11.03 -8.94 8.02
N HIS A 109 -11.86 -8.00 8.46
CA HIS A 109 -12.25 -6.85 7.64
C HIS A 109 -11.70 -5.53 8.18
N THR A 110 -11.91 -5.25 9.45
CA THR A 110 -11.50 -3.97 10.03
C THR A 110 -9.97 -3.83 10.04
N LEU A 111 -9.26 -4.84 10.53
CA LEU A 111 -7.80 -4.80 10.60
C LEU A 111 -7.10 -5.13 9.28
N PHE A 112 -7.84 -5.47 8.22
CA PHE A 112 -7.24 -5.75 6.92
C PHE A 112 -6.41 -4.56 6.41
N GLY A 113 -6.92 -3.34 6.57
CA GLY A 113 -6.17 -2.14 6.23
C GLY A 113 -4.89 -1.96 7.02
N VAL A 114 -4.88 -2.38 8.29
CA VAL A 114 -3.67 -2.37 9.13
C VAL A 114 -2.65 -3.37 8.61
N TYR A 115 -3.08 -4.59 8.26
CA TYR A 115 -2.18 -5.62 7.71
C TYR A 115 -1.55 -5.15 6.39
N LEU A 116 -2.37 -4.59 5.52
CA LEU A 116 -1.91 -4.09 4.22
C LEU A 116 -0.96 -2.89 4.40
N GLY A 117 -1.26 -1.99 5.33
CA GLY A 117 -0.39 -0.87 5.68
C GLY A 117 0.95 -1.33 6.26
N ALA A 118 0.95 -2.36 7.10
CA ALA A 118 2.17 -2.95 7.63
C ALA A 118 3.04 -3.52 6.49
N LEU A 119 2.43 -4.29 5.58
CA LEU A 119 3.15 -4.83 4.42
C LEU A 119 3.71 -3.73 3.51
N LEU A 120 2.94 -2.68 3.30
CA LEU A 120 3.36 -1.52 2.52
C LEU A 120 4.63 -0.90 3.08
N TRP A 121 4.67 -0.64 4.38
CA TRP A 121 5.83 -0.03 5.04
C TRP A 121 7.00 -1.01 5.18
N ILE A 122 6.75 -2.28 5.44
CA ILE A 122 7.78 -3.32 5.46
C ILE A 122 8.44 -3.43 4.09
N GLY A 123 7.63 -3.49 3.02
CA GLY A 123 8.14 -3.54 1.65
C GLY A 123 8.99 -2.31 1.32
N LEU A 124 8.51 -1.13 1.68
CA LEU A 124 9.24 0.11 1.44
C LEU A 124 10.55 0.17 2.24
N TYR A 125 10.52 -0.24 3.50
CA TYR A 125 11.70 -0.27 4.36
C TYR A 125 12.81 -1.13 3.74
N PHE A 126 12.46 -2.30 3.23
CA PHE A 126 13.45 -3.21 2.65
C PHE A 126 13.96 -2.77 1.28
N ARG A 127 13.12 -2.14 0.47
CA ARG A 127 13.51 -1.74 -0.90
C ARG A 127 14.12 -0.35 -1.00
N GLU A 128 13.95 0.52 0.00
CA GLU A 128 14.38 1.92 -0.06
C GLU A 128 15.46 2.21 1.00
N PRO A 129 16.75 2.26 0.60
CA PRO A 129 17.84 2.54 1.54
C PRO A 129 17.72 3.90 2.23
N ARG A 130 17.13 4.90 1.55
CA ARG A 130 16.95 6.24 2.12
C ARG A 130 16.02 6.23 3.33
N LEU A 131 14.97 5.43 3.29
CA LEU A 131 14.07 5.29 4.42
C LEU A 131 14.77 4.63 5.62
N ARG A 132 15.57 3.59 5.36
CA ARG A 132 16.35 2.94 6.41
C ARG A 132 17.34 3.90 7.07
N ALA A 133 17.94 4.80 6.28
CA ALA A 133 18.86 5.81 6.81
C ALA A 133 18.15 6.83 7.71
N LEU A 134 16.91 7.19 7.39
CA LEU A 134 16.11 8.12 8.19
C LEU A 134 15.66 7.54 9.53
N LEU A 135 15.49 6.22 9.60
CA LEU A 135 14.97 5.54 10.79
C LEU A 135 16.07 5.04 11.74
N ARG A 136 17.34 5.29 11.42
CA ARG A 136 18.48 4.93 12.27
C ARG A 136 18.85 6.03 13.27
#